data_41496662637393b8c71f0c7a2d9853cf
#
_entry.id   41496662637393b8c71f0c7a2d9853cf
#
_cell.length_a   1.000
_cell.length_b   1.000
_cell.length_c   1.000
_cell.angle_alpha   90.00
_cell.angle_beta   90.00
_cell.angle_gamma   90.00
#
_symmetry.space_group_name_H-M   'P 1'
#
loop_
_entity.id
_entity.type
_entity.pdbx_description
1 polymer ?
#
loop_
_entity_poly.entity_id
_entity_poly.type
_entity_poly.pdbx_seq_one_letter_code
_entity_poly.pdbx_strand_id
1 'polypeptide(L)'
;ASPFQTMAAGFDARLQKARRNTSGFFALGLQVYNDQTGDLSIRTAQVSLNGAYHLTLNRNSTLGLGIYAGLGQRSIDGNNGHWGNQYNGLAYNPSILSGETLANAQFSFKDAGTGMVYRFRRNNGGSQSWMVHSFTGGFGVFHVNRPSYSF
;
A
#
# COMPACT_ATOMS: atom_id res chain seq x y z
N ALA A 1 -25.04 -9.83 5.60
CA ALA A 1 -23.73 -9.27 5.95
C ALA A 1 -22.89 -9.29 4.68
N SER A 2 -22.47 -8.13 4.23
CA SER A 2 -21.63 -7.98 3.05
C SER A 2 -20.27 -8.62 3.30
N PRO A 3 -19.78 -9.53 2.46
CA PRO A 3 -18.50 -10.15 2.64
C PRO A 3 -17.37 -9.12 2.39
N PHE A 4 -16.43 -9.07 3.32
CA PHE A 4 -15.17 -8.36 3.14
C PHE A 4 -14.08 -9.40 2.94
N GLN A 5 -13.30 -9.24 1.89
CA GLN A 5 -12.16 -10.13 1.63
C GLN A 5 -10.95 -9.31 1.20
N THR A 6 -9.91 -9.37 2.01
CA THR A 6 -8.64 -8.71 1.72
C THR A 6 -7.53 -9.74 1.66
N MET A 7 -6.74 -9.69 0.61
CA MET A 7 -5.55 -10.52 0.43
C MET A 7 -4.36 -9.62 0.13
N ALA A 8 -3.26 -9.84 0.82
CA ALA A 8 -2.01 -9.13 0.57
C ALA A 8 -0.83 -10.11 0.61
N ALA A 9 0.12 -9.92 -0.27
CA ALA A 9 1.38 -10.63 -0.29
C ALA A 9 2.52 -9.68 -0.61
N GLY A 10 3.67 -9.88 0.03
CA GLY A 10 4.85 -9.06 -0.18
C GLY A 10 6.11 -9.92 -0.22
N PHE A 11 7.05 -9.48 -1.01
CA PHE A 11 8.38 -10.06 -1.11
C PHE A 11 9.41 -8.94 -1.07
N ASP A 12 10.39 -9.05 -0.16
CA ASP A 12 11.46 -8.10 -0.01
C ASP A 12 12.81 -8.80 -0.16
N ALA A 13 13.70 -8.18 -0.91
CA ALA A 13 15.05 -8.66 -1.15
C ALA A 13 16.08 -7.59 -0.82
N ARG A 14 17.09 -7.96 -0.04
CA ARG A 14 18.25 -7.12 0.23
C ARG A 14 19.33 -7.43 -0.77
N LEU A 15 19.74 -6.42 -1.54
CA LEU A 15 20.82 -6.50 -2.50
C LEU A 15 22.08 -5.92 -1.87
N GLN A 16 22.95 -6.77 -1.36
CA GLN A 16 24.21 -6.35 -0.76
C GLN A 16 25.38 -6.99 -1.51
N LYS A 17 26.31 -6.18 -2.01
CA LYS A 17 27.59 -6.70 -2.46
C LYS A 17 28.38 -7.27 -1.28
N ALA A 18 28.95 -8.46 -1.45
CA ALA A 18 29.76 -9.15 -0.44
C ALA A 18 31.10 -8.47 -0.10
N ARG A 19 31.28 -7.21 -0.46
CA ARG A 19 32.48 -6.45 -0.12
C ARG A 19 32.40 -5.92 1.31
N ARG A 20 33.40 -6.21 2.09
CA ARG A 20 33.57 -5.95 3.52
C ARG A 20 33.54 -4.45 3.92
N ASN A 21 33.42 -3.54 2.98
CA ASN A 21 33.50 -2.08 3.23
C ASN A 21 32.45 -1.29 2.43
N THR A 22 31.21 -1.80 2.37
CA THR A 22 30.10 -1.06 1.76
C THR A 22 29.37 -0.22 2.79
N SER A 23 29.40 1.09 2.60
CA SER A 23 28.70 2.06 3.45
C SER A 23 27.18 2.02 3.31
N GLY A 24 26.61 1.06 2.54
CA GLY A 24 25.19 0.93 2.36
C GLY A 24 24.77 -0.28 1.54
N PHE A 25 23.44 -0.48 1.42
CA PHE A 25 22.86 -1.55 0.62
C PHE A 25 21.55 -1.09 -0.03
N PHE A 26 21.21 -1.72 -1.13
CA PHE A 26 19.90 -1.59 -1.77
C PHE A 26 18.94 -2.67 -1.25
N ALA A 27 17.68 -2.30 -1.17
CA ALA A 27 16.57 -3.22 -0.95
C ALA A 27 15.53 -3.01 -2.04
N LEU A 28 14.93 -4.09 -2.49
CA LEU A 28 13.81 -4.08 -3.43
C LEU A 28 12.65 -4.85 -2.81
N GLY A 29 11.44 -4.34 -2.99
CA GLY A 29 10.22 -4.96 -2.53
C GLY A 29 9.18 -5.01 -3.64
N LEU A 30 8.41 -6.08 -3.67
CA LEU A 30 7.22 -6.26 -4.48
C LEU A 30 6.06 -6.52 -3.54
N GLN A 31 4.96 -5.81 -3.72
CA GLN A 31 3.74 -6.00 -2.94
C GLN A 31 2.55 -6.13 -3.89
N VAL A 32 1.69 -7.09 -3.59
CA VAL A 32 0.41 -7.30 -4.27
C VAL A 32 -0.69 -7.19 -3.21
N TYR A 33 -1.71 -6.43 -3.53
CA TYR A 33 -2.86 -6.20 -2.69
C TYR A 33 -4.13 -6.40 -3.50
N ASN A 34 -5.10 -7.12 -2.95
CA ASN A 34 -6.42 -7.31 -3.52
C ASN A 34 -7.46 -7.20 -2.41
N ASP A 35 -8.42 -6.32 -2.60
CA ASP A 35 -9.51 -6.07 -1.67
C ASP A 35 -10.84 -6.12 -2.38
N GLN A 36 -11.82 -6.76 -1.75
CA GLN A 36 -13.20 -6.82 -2.21
C GLN A 36 -14.11 -6.43 -1.05
N THR A 37 -14.96 -5.43 -1.27
CA THR A 37 -15.74 -4.81 -0.23
C THR A 37 -17.16 -4.51 -0.68
N GLY A 38 -18.12 -4.84 0.19
CA GLY A 38 -19.51 -4.40 0.11
C GLY A 38 -20.39 -5.16 -0.88
N ASP A 39 -21.69 -4.80 -0.88
CA ASP A 39 -22.73 -5.41 -1.70
C ASP A 39 -22.52 -5.15 -3.20
N LEU A 40 -21.91 -4.02 -3.55
CA LEU A 40 -21.54 -3.64 -4.91
C LEU A 40 -20.26 -4.34 -5.40
N SER A 41 -19.72 -5.28 -4.61
CA SER A 41 -18.50 -6.01 -4.95
C SER A 41 -17.36 -5.09 -5.45
N ILE A 42 -17.15 -3.97 -4.75
CA ILE A 42 -16.07 -3.06 -5.08
C ILE A 42 -14.75 -3.82 -4.92
N ARG A 43 -14.04 -3.98 -6.02
CA ARG A 43 -12.71 -4.61 -6.05
C ARG A 43 -11.64 -3.59 -6.25
N THR A 44 -10.58 -3.68 -5.46
CA THR A 44 -9.35 -2.93 -5.64
C THR A 44 -8.19 -3.92 -5.73
N ALA A 45 -7.53 -3.97 -6.87
CA ALA A 45 -6.31 -4.73 -7.08
C ALA A 45 -5.15 -3.78 -7.29
N GLN A 46 -4.05 -3.98 -6.59
CA GLN A 46 -2.87 -3.13 -6.68
C GLN A 46 -1.59 -3.96 -6.66
N VAL A 47 -0.65 -3.57 -7.48
CA VAL A 47 0.73 -4.08 -7.48
C VAL A 47 1.66 -2.90 -7.29
N SER A 48 2.62 -3.01 -6.39
CA SER A 48 3.61 -1.97 -6.15
C SER A 48 5.03 -2.51 -6.08
N LEU A 49 5.95 -1.74 -6.64
CA LEU A 49 7.38 -1.93 -6.53
C LEU A 49 7.96 -0.89 -5.58
N ASN A 50 8.80 -1.35 -4.67
CA ASN A 50 9.46 -0.53 -3.67
C ASN A 50 10.97 -0.65 -3.88
N GLY A 51 11.66 0.48 -3.89
CA GLY A 51 13.10 0.53 -3.92
C GLY A 51 13.60 1.35 -2.74
N ALA A 52 14.62 0.87 -2.04
CA ALA A 52 15.21 1.61 -0.94
C ALA A 52 16.73 1.51 -0.96
N TYR A 53 17.39 2.60 -0.58
CA TYR A 53 18.81 2.64 -0.32
C TYR A 53 19.06 2.98 1.13
N HIS A 54 19.78 2.11 1.83
CA HIS A 54 20.17 2.31 3.22
C HIS A 54 21.66 2.67 3.27
N LEU A 55 21.93 3.87 3.75
CA LEU A 55 23.28 4.40 3.93
C LEU A 55 23.67 4.32 5.41
N THR A 56 24.76 3.63 5.68
CA THR A 56 25.34 3.60 7.02
C THR A 56 26.25 4.81 7.19
N LEU A 57 25.79 5.78 7.98
CA LEU A 57 26.54 7.02 8.25
C LEU A 57 27.71 6.76 9.21
N ASN A 58 27.45 5.98 10.25
CA ASN A 58 28.44 5.54 11.22
C ASN A 58 27.97 4.24 11.91
N ARG A 59 28.73 3.74 12.90
CA ARG A 59 28.43 2.49 13.61
C ARG A 59 27.03 2.47 14.28
N ASN A 60 26.48 3.65 14.52
CA ASN A 60 25.26 3.81 15.32
C ASN A 60 24.11 4.43 14.50
N SER A 61 24.38 4.95 13.32
CA SER A 61 23.40 5.73 12.55
C SER A 61 23.25 5.21 11.13
N THR A 62 22.02 5.07 10.68
CA THR A 62 21.65 4.67 9.33
C THR A 62 20.59 5.63 8.78
N LEU A 63 20.77 6.04 7.55
CA LEU A 63 19.80 6.81 6.77
C LEU A 63 19.23 5.91 5.68
N GLY A 64 17.92 5.79 5.61
CA GLY A 64 17.21 5.09 4.54
C GLY A 64 16.47 6.08 3.66
N LEU A 65 16.60 5.93 2.36
CA LEU A 65 15.81 6.63 1.34
C LEU A 65 15.02 5.61 0.56
N GLY A 66 13.72 5.85 0.37
CA GLY A 66 12.83 4.94 -0.31
C GLY A 66 11.98 5.63 -1.36
N ILE A 67 11.70 4.89 -2.43
CA ILE A 67 10.72 5.26 -3.46
C ILE A 67 9.78 4.08 -3.66
N TYR A 68 8.53 4.38 -4.00
CA TYR A 68 7.61 3.36 -4.43
C TYR A 68 6.84 3.79 -5.68
N ALA A 69 6.47 2.81 -6.51
CA ALA A 69 5.59 3.00 -7.65
C ALA A 69 4.56 1.87 -7.68
N GLY A 70 3.29 2.22 -7.82
CA GLY A 70 2.17 1.29 -7.83
C GLY A 70 1.27 1.48 -9.04
N LEU A 71 0.70 0.38 -9.48
CA LEU A 71 -0.39 0.33 -10.45
C LEU A 71 -1.58 -0.31 -9.76
N GLY A 72 -2.73 0.34 -9.84
CA GLY A 72 -3.95 -0.17 -9.25
C GLY A 72 -5.10 -0.11 -10.24
N GLN A 73 -6.07 -0.97 -9.99
CA GLN A 73 -7.32 -1.05 -10.71
C GLN A 73 -8.45 -1.16 -9.70
N ARG A 74 -9.47 -0.36 -9.89
CA ARG A 74 -10.70 -0.44 -9.11
C ARG A 74 -11.87 -0.70 -10.03
N SER A 75 -12.74 -1.62 -9.63
CA SER A 75 -13.97 -1.95 -10.35
C SER A 75 -15.15 -2.01 -9.40
N ILE A 76 -16.32 -1.68 -9.92
CA ILE A 76 -17.61 -1.80 -9.25
C ILE A 76 -18.49 -2.68 -10.10
N ASP A 77 -19.13 -3.67 -9.49
CA ASP A 77 -20.19 -4.45 -10.11
C ASP A 77 -21.56 -3.85 -9.71
N GLY A 78 -22.05 -2.96 -10.55
CA GLY A 78 -23.34 -2.29 -10.33
C GLY A 78 -24.57 -3.21 -10.45
N ASN A 79 -24.40 -4.41 -11.04
CA ASN A 79 -25.53 -5.31 -11.27
C ASN A 79 -26.04 -5.97 -9.97
N ASN A 80 -25.18 -6.05 -8.95
CA ASN A 80 -25.55 -6.64 -7.66
C ASN A 80 -26.03 -5.60 -6.63
N GLY A 81 -26.10 -4.32 -7.03
CA GLY A 81 -26.56 -3.24 -6.16
C GLY A 81 -28.09 -3.26 -5.97
N HIS A 82 -28.51 -2.97 -4.74
CA HIS A 82 -29.91 -2.74 -4.43
C HIS A 82 -30.14 -1.24 -4.30
N TRP A 83 -30.93 -0.67 -5.21
CA TRP A 83 -31.15 0.76 -5.27
C TRP A 83 -32.51 1.14 -4.71
N GLY A 84 -32.59 2.25 -4.01
CA GLY A 84 -33.85 2.75 -3.43
C GLY A 84 -34.95 2.94 -4.46
N ASN A 85 -34.59 3.32 -5.70
CA ASN A 85 -35.54 3.49 -6.81
C ASN A 85 -36.15 2.18 -7.31
N GLN A 86 -35.57 1.04 -6.97
CA GLN A 86 -36.07 -0.29 -7.31
C GLN A 86 -37.07 -0.84 -6.27
N TYR A 87 -37.44 -0.02 -5.31
CA TYR A 87 -38.39 -0.39 -4.30
C TYR A 87 -39.81 0.14 -4.69
N ASN A 88 -40.77 -0.75 -4.88
CA ASN A 88 -42.12 -0.41 -5.34
C ASN A 88 -43.08 -0.02 -4.22
N GLY A 89 -42.59 0.22 -2.99
CA GLY A 89 -43.38 0.50 -1.78
C GLY A 89 -43.75 -0.72 -0.97
N LEU A 90 -43.65 -1.93 -1.52
CA LEU A 90 -43.94 -3.21 -0.85
C LEU A 90 -42.73 -4.13 -0.84
N ALA A 91 -42.00 -4.21 -1.93
CA ALA A 91 -40.82 -5.09 -2.07
C ALA A 91 -39.83 -4.53 -3.08
N TYR A 92 -38.60 -5.05 -3.02
CA TYR A 92 -37.55 -4.85 -4.01
C TYR A 92 -37.95 -5.52 -5.34
N ASN A 93 -37.89 -4.78 -6.44
CA ASN A 93 -38.17 -5.29 -7.78
C ASN A 93 -36.98 -5.00 -8.72
N PRO A 94 -36.17 -6.01 -9.08
CA PRO A 94 -35.00 -5.84 -9.93
C PRO A 94 -35.32 -5.44 -11.38
N SER A 95 -36.59 -5.56 -11.80
CA SER A 95 -37.02 -5.15 -13.13
C SER A 95 -37.21 -3.63 -13.27
N ILE A 96 -37.22 -2.89 -12.17
CA ILE A 96 -37.27 -1.44 -12.19
C ILE A 96 -35.86 -0.93 -12.43
N LEU A 97 -35.71 -0.03 -13.41
CA LEU A 97 -34.42 0.62 -13.72
C LEU A 97 -33.92 1.38 -12.49
N SER A 98 -32.69 1.12 -12.08
CA SER A 98 -32.06 1.80 -10.95
C SER A 98 -31.90 3.31 -11.17
N GLY A 99 -31.81 3.75 -12.43
CA GLY A 99 -31.47 5.13 -12.80
C GLY A 99 -29.98 5.47 -12.62
N GLU A 100 -29.19 4.53 -12.11
CA GLU A 100 -27.75 4.70 -11.90
C GLU A 100 -26.97 4.14 -13.08
N THR A 101 -25.99 4.91 -13.55
CA THR A 101 -25.13 4.53 -14.68
C THR A 101 -23.85 3.79 -14.26
N LEU A 102 -23.80 3.30 -13.02
CA LEU A 102 -22.63 2.63 -12.43
C LEU A 102 -22.46 1.15 -12.87
N ALA A 103 -23.12 0.72 -13.94
CA ALA A 103 -22.96 -0.63 -14.45
C ALA A 103 -21.51 -0.88 -14.87
N ASN A 104 -20.79 -1.72 -14.10
CA ASN A 104 -19.45 -2.20 -14.42
C ASN A 104 -18.41 -1.08 -14.64
N ALA A 105 -18.44 -0.06 -13.81
CA ALA A 105 -17.43 0.98 -13.87
C ALA A 105 -16.06 0.44 -13.42
N GLN A 106 -15.05 0.69 -14.24
CA GLN A 106 -13.68 0.25 -14.02
C GLN A 106 -12.71 1.37 -14.34
N PHE A 107 -11.77 1.63 -13.44
CA PHE A 107 -10.70 2.58 -13.72
C PHE A 107 -9.36 2.08 -13.19
N SER A 108 -8.29 2.50 -13.85
CA SER A 108 -6.92 2.21 -13.46
C SER A 108 -6.26 3.49 -12.98
N PHE A 109 -5.43 3.35 -11.97
CA PHE A 109 -4.65 4.45 -11.42
C PHE A 109 -3.18 4.07 -11.25
N LYS A 110 -2.33 5.07 -11.33
CA LYS A 110 -0.90 4.96 -11.04
C LYS A 110 -0.64 5.72 -9.75
N ASP A 111 0.25 5.21 -8.94
CA ASP A 111 0.60 5.84 -7.69
C ASP A 111 2.11 5.82 -7.48
N ALA A 112 2.63 6.87 -6.89
CA ALA A 112 4.05 7.00 -6.60
C ALA A 112 4.26 7.74 -5.28
N GLY A 113 5.33 7.40 -4.60
CA GLY A 113 5.70 8.05 -3.36
C GLY A 113 7.18 7.92 -3.05
N THR A 114 7.62 8.68 -2.08
CA THR A 114 8.99 8.68 -1.59
C THR A 114 9.02 8.86 -0.08
N GLY A 115 10.08 8.42 0.54
CA GLY A 115 10.22 8.56 1.97
C GLY A 115 11.68 8.51 2.43
N MET A 116 11.89 8.96 3.65
CA MET A 116 13.17 8.94 4.31
C MET A 116 13.00 8.45 5.74
N VAL A 117 13.94 7.64 6.21
CA VAL A 117 13.99 7.18 7.59
C VAL A 117 15.40 7.35 8.14
N TYR A 118 15.50 7.91 9.31
CA TYR A 118 16.74 7.97 10.08
C TYR A 118 16.63 7.04 11.28
N ARG A 119 17.64 6.19 11.47
CA ARG A 119 17.73 5.28 12.60
C ARG A 119 19.04 5.50 13.34
N PHE A 120 18.92 5.73 14.63
CA PHE A 120 20.04 5.75 15.57
C PHE A 120 19.89 4.57 16.53
N ARG A 121 20.98 3.82 16.73
CA ARG A 121 21.03 2.72 17.68
C ARG A 121 22.38 2.72 18.38
N ARG A 122 22.38 2.98 19.67
CA ARG A 122 23.57 2.91 20.50
C ARG A 122 23.51 1.66 21.38
N ASN A 123 24.49 0.80 21.22
CA ASN A 123 24.71 -0.34 22.10
C ASN A 123 25.85 0.01 23.05
N ASN A 124 25.56 0.20 24.32
CA ASN A 124 26.59 0.40 25.34
C ASN A 124 27.18 -0.97 25.68
N GLY A 125 28.32 -1.30 25.08
CA GLY A 125 29.05 -2.56 25.27
C GLY A 125 29.73 -2.71 26.64
N GLY A 126 28.97 -2.52 27.73
CA GLY A 126 29.39 -2.77 29.08
C GLY A 126 28.63 -3.93 29.70
N SER A 127 28.99 -4.31 30.94
CA SER A 127 28.38 -5.40 31.71
C SER A 127 26.85 -5.32 31.89
N GLN A 128 26.20 -4.23 31.44
CA GLN A 128 24.74 -4.04 31.42
C GLN A 128 24.25 -3.99 29.96
N SER A 129 24.43 -5.05 29.23
CA SER A 129 24.07 -5.26 27.82
C SER A 129 22.56 -5.12 27.50
N TRP A 130 21.69 -4.97 28.49
CA TRP A 130 20.24 -4.84 28.33
C TRP A 130 19.78 -3.43 27.97
N MET A 131 20.61 -2.40 28.11
CA MET A 131 20.23 -1.02 27.82
C MET A 131 20.61 -0.60 26.39
N VAL A 132 19.70 -0.82 25.47
CA VAL A 132 19.83 -0.36 24.08
C VAL A 132 19.04 0.93 23.91
N HIS A 133 19.74 2.03 23.65
CA HIS A 133 19.09 3.26 23.25
C HIS A 133 18.90 3.26 21.73
N SER A 134 17.66 3.28 21.28
CA SER A 134 17.34 3.36 19.85
C SER A 134 16.32 4.46 19.59
N PHE A 135 16.54 5.19 18.54
CA PHE A 135 15.61 6.17 18.00
C PHE A 135 15.42 5.90 16.51
N THR A 136 14.17 5.93 16.06
CA THR A 136 13.85 5.85 14.64
C THR A 136 12.81 6.92 14.35
N GLY A 137 13.10 7.77 13.39
CA GLY A 137 12.19 8.80 12.89
C GLY A 137 12.22 8.83 11.38
N GLY A 138 11.10 9.16 10.76
CA GLY A 138 11.03 9.24 9.30
C GLY A 138 9.80 10.00 8.85
N PHE A 139 9.77 10.32 7.57
CA PHE A 139 8.62 10.89 6.90
C PHE A 139 8.49 10.31 5.50
N GLY A 140 7.28 10.34 4.97
CA GLY A 140 6.99 9.90 3.62
C GLY A 140 5.95 10.79 2.98
N VAL A 141 6.03 10.89 1.66
CA VAL A 141 5.04 11.57 0.83
C VAL A 141 4.50 10.55 -0.16
N PHE A 142 3.19 10.34 -0.12
CA PHE A 142 2.47 9.42 -0.99
C PHE A 142 1.65 10.21 -2.00
N HIS A 143 1.21 9.53 -3.07
CA HIS A 143 0.36 10.13 -4.10
C HIS A 143 0.96 11.38 -4.76
N VAL A 144 2.27 11.38 -4.98
CA VAL A 144 3.00 12.53 -5.55
C VAL A 144 2.45 12.89 -6.94
N ASN A 145 1.97 11.92 -7.67
CA ASN A 145 1.38 12.08 -9.00
C ASN A 145 -0.11 12.43 -9.01
N ARG A 146 -0.74 12.66 -7.83
CA ARG A 146 -2.16 13.01 -7.66
C ARG A 146 -3.09 12.12 -8.49
N PRO A 147 -3.09 10.81 -8.28
CA PRO A 147 -3.92 9.90 -9.06
C PRO A 147 -5.41 10.22 -8.87
N SER A 148 -6.19 10.16 -9.96
CA SER A 148 -7.63 10.30 -9.88
C SER A 148 -8.25 8.99 -9.42
N TYR A 149 -9.03 9.04 -8.34
CA TYR A 149 -9.75 7.88 -7.76
C TYR A 149 -11.27 8.00 -7.95
N SER A 150 -11.73 8.84 -8.85
CA SER A 150 -13.15 9.09 -9.10
C SER A 150 -13.70 8.17 -10.19
N PHE A 151 -14.95 7.75 -10.00
CA PHE A 151 -15.79 7.13 -11.02
C PHE A 151 -16.50 8.18 -11.83
#